data_17403d727b0779d2d45311099e5612e6
#
_entry.id   17403d727b0779d2d45311099e5612e6
#
_cell.length_a   1.000
_cell.length_b   1.000
_cell.length_c   1.000
_cell.angle_alpha   90.00
_cell.angle_beta   90.00
_cell.angle_gamma   90.00
#
_symmetry.space_group_name_H-M   'P 1'
#
loop_
_entity.id
_entity.type
_entity.pdbx_description
1 polymer ?
#
loop_
_entity_poly.entity_id
_entity_poly.type
_entity_poly.pdbx_seq_one_letter_code
_entity_poly.pdbx_strand_id
1 'polypeptide(L)'
;MHSATATLLLSASALTAAKYTFDPLKHMSGIAPYFEPHDPTSNFDPAPPQGCNVTRAAYLVRHAAIYANDFDYESYIEPFVKKLEASQGNSSVNWDRSHALSFLSTWTSPIEDEDIEKLSKIGSLEAMKLGVDVYERYQHFKQPKKVWTSSAERTVLSAESFVEGLAIKENGTQIVQIGEYKKTGADSLTPYKACPAYSGSRGSKQSMVYQKKYTAPIISRFRSEVPAFNWTASDIYGMQQLCGYETVIRGDSPFCSLDLFSPNEWLQFEYTNDIMYHHNTGYGNPVSGAIGYPWVKSSTDLLTSQNASQDIYVSFTHRELPPTVLVALGLFNNTAYSASDNINATMPTDGINPQRVWQSSKFMSFLTNIAIERMECDSFGFQDNANQTGEYYRVLVNKNPQLLQECTDGPGMSCSRDAFQKFIDEKTQRFSNFSEECGVTYSNSTNALTIYNSS
;
A
#
# COMPACT_ATOMS: atom_id res chain seq x y z
N MET A 1 0.40 -72.12 -24.72
CA MET A 1 1.33 -71.28 -23.93
C MET A 1 1.56 -69.99 -24.71
N HIS A 2 0.81 -68.92 -24.42
CA HIS A 2 1.04 -67.61 -25.05
C HIS A 2 1.43 -66.66 -23.92
N SER A 3 2.68 -66.20 -23.97
CA SER A 3 3.24 -65.23 -23.03
C SER A 3 2.87 -63.81 -23.55
N ALA A 4 2.07 -63.09 -22.79
CA ALA A 4 1.74 -61.68 -23.06
C ALA A 4 2.72 -60.80 -22.28
N THR A 5 3.59 -60.08 -23.00
CA THR A 5 4.50 -59.12 -22.44
C THR A 5 3.78 -57.79 -22.32
N ALA A 6 3.50 -57.36 -21.11
CA ALA A 6 2.92 -56.02 -20.82
C ALA A 6 4.04 -54.99 -20.80
N THR A 7 4.02 -54.05 -21.75
CA THR A 7 4.94 -52.91 -21.79
C THR A 7 4.34 -51.76 -20.96
N LEU A 8 4.95 -51.46 -19.81
CA LEU A 8 4.61 -50.28 -19.01
C LEU A 8 5.22 -49.05 -19.69
N LEU A 9 4.36 -48.19 -20.20
CA LEU A 9 4.74 -46.83 -20.63
C LEU A 9 4.75 -45.90 -19.37
N LEU A 10 5.94 -45.60 -18.87
CA LEU A 10 6.12 -44.51 -17.91
C LEU A 10 6.03 -43.17 -18.66
N SER A 11 4.89 -42.47 -18.48
CA SER A 11 4.75 -41.08 -18.87
C SER A 11 5.49 -40.20 -17.84
N ALA A 12 6.70 -39.72 -18.21
CA ALA A 12 7.39 -38.70 -17.44
C ALA A 12 6.66 -37.38 -17.63
N SER A 13 5.86 -37.01 -16.65
CA SER A 13 5.30 -35.64 -16.52
C SER A 13 6.44 -34.68 -16.23
N ALA A 14 6.88 -33.93 -17.25
CA ALA A 14 7.78 -32.80 -17.04
C ALA A 14 7.05 -31.73 -16.20
N LEU A 15 7.34 -31.69 -14.94
CA LEU A 15 7.02 -30.53 -14.10
C LEU A 15 7.86 -29.36 -14.63
N THR A 16 7.24 -28.52 -15.45
CA THR A 16 7.77 -27.18 -15.74
C THR A 16 7.67 -26.38 -14.46
N ALA A 17 8.77 -26.34 -13.69
CA ALA A 17 8.92 -25.36 -12.62
C ALA A 17 8.73 -23.99 -13.26
N ALA A 18 7.65 -23.29 -12.90
CA ALA A 18 7.47 -21.90 -13.27
C ALA A 18 8.72 -21.15 -12.78
N LYS A 19 9.51 -20.63 -13.72
CA LYS A 19 10.69 -19.83 -13.39
C LYS A 19 10.16 -18.57 -12.72
N TYR A 20 10.29 -18.45 -11.42
CA TYR A 20 9.93 -17.23 -10.69
C TYR A 20 10.85 -16.13 -11.24
N THR A 21 10.29 -15.27 -12.06
CA THR A 21 10.99 -14.06 -12.54
C THR A 21 10.80 -12.97 -11.52
N PHE A 22 11.91 -12.45 -10.99
CA PHE A 22 11.89 -11.30 -10.09
C PHE A 22 11.27 -10.11 -10.81
N ASP A 23 10.31 -9.45 -10.16
CA ASP A 23 9.61 -8.29 -10.70
C ASP A 23 9.93 -7.05 -9.85
N PRO A 24 10.74 -6.10 -10.35
CA PRO A 24 11.10 -4.89 -9.61
C PRO A 24 9.90 -4.07 -9.16
N LEU A 25 8.82 -4.04 -9.95
CA LEU A 25 7.63 -3.25 -9.65
C LEU A 25 6.92 -3.68 -8.35
N LYS A 26 7.14 -4.92 -7.90
CA LYS A 26 6.63 -5.42 -6.61
C LYS A 26 7.48 -5.03 -5.40
N HIS A 27 8.58 -4.31 -5.64
CA HIS A 27 9.56 -3.87 -4.63
C HIS A 27 9.74 -2.34 -4.61
N MET A 28 8.75 -1.60 -5.14
CA MET A 28 8.79 -0.14 -5.28
C MET A 28 8.17 0.62 -4.09
N SER A 29 7.71 -0.08 -3.04
CA SER A 29 7.07 0.58 -1.90
C SER A 29 5.92 1.51 -2.31
N GLY A 30 5.94 2.77 -1.87
CA GLY A 30 4.89 3.75 -2.12
C GLY A 30 4.78 4.26 -3.56
N ILE A 31 5.66 3.85 -4.47
CA ILE A 31 5.61 4.22 -5.90
C ILE A 31 5.36 3.03 -6.83
N ALA A 32 5.04 1.86 -6.24
CA ALA A 32 4.62 0.70 -7.01
C ALA A 32 3.28 0.96 -7.70
N PRO A 33 3.10 0.52 -8.97
CA PRO A 33 1.77 0.29 -9.53
C PRO A 33 0.95 -0.61 -8.60
N TYR A 34 -0.38 -0.56 -8.69
CA TYR A 34 -1.20 -1.45 -7.88
C TYR A 34 -0.95 -2.92 -8.21
N PHE A 35 -0.74 -3.71 -7.19
CA PHE A 35 -0.72 -5.17 -7.29
C PHE A 35 -1.32 -5.80 -6.02
N GLU A 36 -1.81 -7.02 -6.17
CA GLU A 36 -2.25 -7.83 -5.05
C GLU A 36 -1.06 -8.64 -4.56
N PRO A 37 -0.53 -8.35 -3.34
CA PRO A 37 0.59 -9.11 -2.81
C PRO A 37 0.15 -10.55 -2.60
N HIS A 38 0.74 -11.47 -3.36
CA HIS A 38 0.49 -12.90 -3.20
C HIS A 38 1.53 -13.48 -2.23
N ASP A 39 1.07 -13.96 -1.09
CA ASP A 39 1.90 -14.77 -0.20
C ASP A 39 1.67 -16.24 -0.56
N PRO A 40 2.64 -16.89 -1.23
CA PRO A 40 2.49 -18.30 -1.63
C PRO A 40 2.40 -19.25 -0.43
N THR A 41 2.70 -18.77 0.78
CA THR A 41 2.59 -19.54 2.02
C THR A 41 1.23 -19.35 2.70
N SER A 42 0.46 -18.33 2.32
CA SER A 42 -0.89 -18.12 2.82
C SER A 42 -1.89 -18.88 1.93
N ASN A 43 -2.48 -19.93 2.47
CA ASN A 43 -3.61 -20.63 1.84
C ASN A 43 -4.94 -19.86 1.98
N PHE A 44 -4.90 -18.53 2.14
CA PHE A 44 -6.10 -17.76 2.43
C PHE A 44 -6.73 -17.25 1.14
N ASP A 45 -7.96 -17.70 0.92
CA ASP A 45 -8.79 -17.24 -0.18
C ASP A 45 -9.29 -15.81 0.11
N PRO A 46 -9.08 -14.83 -0.79
CA PRO A 46 -9.71 -13.52 -0.69
C PRO A 46 -11.24 -13.57 -0.76
N ALA A 47 -11.82 -14.62 -1.34
CA ALA A 47 -13.27 -14.82 -1.34
C ALA A 47 -13.84 -14.95 0.08
N PRO A 48 -15.11 -14.62 0.30
CA PRO A 48 -15.79 -14.96 1.54
C PRO A 48 -15.71 -16.47 1.82
N PRO A 49 -15.50 -16.89 3.07
CA PRO A 49 -15.52 -18.32 3.42
C PRO A 49 -16.83 -18.97 3.01
N GLN A 50 -16.78 -20.26 2.71
CA GLN A 50 -17.98 -21.01 2.35
C GLN A 50 -19.07 -20.88 3.42
N GLY A 51 -20.30 -20.60 3.03
CA GLY A 51 -21.41 -20.37 3.94
C GLY A 51 -21.45 -18.98 4.57
N CYS A 52 -20.56 -18.07 4.15
CA CYS A 52 -20.55 -16.68 4.59
C CYS A 52 -20.93 -15.74 3.45
N ASN A 53 -21.77 -14.74 3.76
CA ASN A 53 -22.11 -13.65 2.87
C ASN A 53 -21.62 -12.33 3.47
N VAL A 54 -20.91 -11.51 2.71
CA VAL A 54 -20.56 -10.16 3.14
C VAL A 54 -21.82 -9.31 3.08
N THR A 55 -22.17 -8.65 4.18
CA THR A 55 -23.38 -7.82 4.27
C THR A 55 -23.06 -6.33 4.30
N ARG A 56 -21.85 -5.94 4.69
CA ARG A 56 -21.33 -4.56 4.62
C ARG A 56 -19.83 -4.55 4.47
N ALA A 57 -19.31 -3.45 3.90
CA ALA A 57 -17.87 -3.22 3.78
C ALA A 57 -17.52 -1.74 3.98
N ALA A 58 -16.36 -1.48 4.58
CA ALA A 58 -15.76 -0.14 4.65
C ALA A 58 -14.35 -0.21 4.05
N TYR A 59 -14.05 0.70 3.11
CA TYR A 59 -12.81 0.79 2.37
C TYR A 59 -12.08 2.09 2.64
N LEU A 60 -10.79 2.01 2.91
CA LEU A 60 -9.85 3.12 2.83
C LEU A 60 -8.91 2.86 1.67
N VAL A 61 -8.86 3.78 0.71
CA VAL A 61 -8.10 3.63 -0.53
C VAL A 61 -7.12 4.80 -0.67
N ARG A 62 -5.86 4.51 -0.92
CA ARG A 62 -4.89 5.52 -1.34
C ARG A 62 -5.22 5.97 -2.78
N HIS A 63 -4.97 7.25 -3.11
CA HIS A 63 -5.07 7.73 -4.50
C HIS A 63 -4.31 6.84 -5.48
N ALA A 64 -4.73 6.83 -6.74
CA ALA A 64 -4.10 6.07 -7.82
C ALA A 64 -2.75 6.68 -8.25
N ALA A 65 -2.11 6.05 -9.22
CA ALA A 65 -0.78 6.41 -9.69
C ALA A 65 -0.72 7.85 -10.23
N ILE A 66 0.37 8.54 -9.89
CA ILE A 66 0.67 9.92 -10.26
C ILE A 66 1.98 10.01 -11.04
N TYR A 67 2.22 11.12 -11.73
CA TYR A 67 3.45 11.35 -12.46
C TYR A 67 4.69 11.32 -11.57
N ALA A 68 4.71 12.08 -10.50
CA ALA A 68 5.67 11.97 -9.40
C ALA A 68 5.16 12.73 -8.18
N ASN A 69 5.67 12.36 -7.01
CA ASN A 69 5.53 13.17 -5.82
C ASN A 69 6.56 14.30 -5.85
N ASP A 70 6.20 15.49 -5.37
CA ASP A 70 7.06 16.68 -5.33
C ASP A 70 8.42 16.40 -4.69
N PHE A 71 8.43 15.80 -3.50
CA PHE A 71 9.67 15.49 -2.79
C PHE A 71 10.59 14.52 -3.56
N ASP A 72 10.03 13.47 -4.14
CA ASP A 72 10.80 12.47 -4.90
C ASP A 72 11.38 13.11 -6.16
N TYR A 73 10.60 13.95 -6.83
CA TYR A 73 11.00 14.65 -8.04
C TYR A 73 12.13 15.64 -7.73
N GLU A 74 11.90 16.60 -6.84
CA GLU A 74 12.86 17.65 -6.52
C GLU A 74 14.16 17.14 -5.89
N SER A 75 14.06 16.06 -5.07
CA SER A 75 15.22 15.55 -4.32
C SER A 75 16.09 14.58 -5.11
N TYR A 76 15.50 13.83 -6.05
CA TYR A 76 16.19 12.70 -6.69
C TYR A 76 16.05 12.68 -8.21
N ILE A 77 14.85 12.85 -8.76
CA ILE A 77 14.58 12.65 -10.18
C ILE A 77 15.07 13.85 -10.98
N GLU A 78 14.63 15.06 -10.68
CA GLU A 78 14.99 16.28 -11.39
C GLU A 78 16.52 16.53 -11.41
N PRO A 79 17.24 16.43 -10.26
CA PRO A 79 18.69 16.59 -10.26
C PRO A 79 19.42 15.57 -11.14
N PHE A 80 18.93 14.30 -11.17
CA PHE A 80 19.47 13.27 -12.06
C PHE A 80 19.19 13.61 -13.53
N VAL A 81 17.94 13.97 -13.88
CA VAL A 81 17.54 14.34 -15.25
C VAL A 81 18.37 15.50 -15.78
N LYS A 82 18.47 16.61 -15.05
CA LYS A 82 19.27 17.79 -15.44
C LYS A 82 20.75 17.44 -15.68
N LYS A 83 21.30 16.60 -14.82
CA LYS A 83 22.67 16.12 -14.93
C LYS A 83 22.86 15.19 -16.13
N LEU A 84 21.88 14.31 -16.41
CA LEU A 84 21.90 13.44 -17.57
C LEU A 84 21.85 14.24 -18.86
N GLU A 85 20.93 15.17 -19.01
CA GLU A 85 20.78 16.05 -20.17
C GLU A 85 22.08 16.83 -20.45
N ALA A 86 22.70 17.39 -19.42
CA ALA A 86 24.00 18.07 -19.55
C ALA A 86 25.14 17.13 -20.02
N SER A 87 24.98 15.81 -19.80
CA SER A 87 25.98 14.81 -20.18
C SER A 87 25.75 14.18 -21.56
N GLN A 88 24.52 14.17 -22.06
CA GLN A 88 24.16 13.56 -23.35
C GLN A 88 24.86 14.23 -24.53
N GLY A 89 25.08 15.56 -24.48
CA GLY A 89 25.85 16.32 -25.46
C GLY A 89 27.37 16.32 -25.25
N ASN A 90 27.86 15.66 -24.19
CA ASN A 90 29.26 15.69 -23.82
C ASN A 90 30.03 14.49 -24.39
N SER A 91 30.90 14.70 -25.37
CA SER A 91 31.70 13.63 -26.02
C SER A 91 32.63 12.86 -25.06
N SER A 92 32.89 13.39 -23.85
CA SER A 92 33.70 12.69 -22.86
C SER A 92 32.90 11.58 -22.15
N VAL A 93 31.55 11.62 -22.17
CA VAL A 93 30.68 10.60 -21.57
C VAL A 93 30.31 9.59 -22.65
N ASN A 94 30.92 8.42 -22.60
CA ASN A 94 30.65 7.35 -23.56
C ASN A 94 29.70 6.31 -22.95
N TRP A 95 28.43 6.42 -23.28
CA TRP A 95 27.37 5.52 -22.82
C TRP A 95 27.45 4.12 -23.44
N ASP A 96 28.03 3.97 -24.64
CA ASP A 96 28.15 2.68 -25.36
C ASP A 96 29.13 1.71 -24.68
N ARG A 97 29.88 2.17 -23.68
CA ARG A 97 30.75 1.30 -22.88
C ARG A 97 29.99 0.35 -21.97
N SER A 98 28.74 0.63 -21.70
CA SER A 98 27.89 -0.20 -20.85
C SER A 98 26.60 -0.57 -21.57
N HIS A 99 26.37 -1.86 -21.76
CA HIS A 99 25.10 -2.32 -22.33
C HIS A 99 23.90 -1.87 -21.49
N ALA A 100 24.02 -1.97 -20.16
CA ALA A 100 22.95 -1.63 -19.23
C ALA A 100 22.64 -0.12 -19.18
N LEU A 101 23.62 0.75 -19.42
CA LEU A 101 23.50 2.20 -19.33
C LEU A 101 23.36 2.90 -20.69
N SER A 102 23.50 2.17 -21.81
CA SER A 102 23.53 2.77 -23.16
C SER A 102 22.27 3.54 -23.51
N PHE A 103 21.10 3.13 -23.00
CA PHE A 103 19.83 3.81 -23.23
C PHE A 103 19.83 5.27 -22.70
N LEU A 104 20.65 5.59 -21.71
CA LEU A 104 20.76 6.94 -21.15
C LEU A 104 21.27 7.97 -22.16
N SER A 105 21.92 7.53 -23.24
CA SER A 105 22.37 8.43 -24.32
C SER A 105 21.24 9.17 -25.03
N THR A 106 20.04 8.56 -25.05
CA THR A 106 18.86 9.08 -25.79
C THR A 106 17.60 9.16 -24.95
N TRP A 107 17.65 8.66 -23.72
CA TRP A 107 16.47 8.71 -22.83
C TRP A 107 16.11 10.14 -22.44
N THR A 108 14.83 10.44 -22.44
CA THR A 108 14.26 11.72 -21.98
C THR A 108 13.21 11.50 -20.91
N SER A 109 13.16 12.38 -19.92
CA SER A 109 12.18 12.30 -18.84
C SER A 109 10.76 12.36 -19.38
N PRO A 110 9.85 11.48 -18.88
CA PRO A 110 8.41 11.61 -19.15
C PRO A 110 7.70 12.55 -18.18
N ILE A 111 8.44 13.17 -17.22
CA ILE A 111 7.89 13.98 -16.16
C ILE A 111 8.34 15.41 -16.38
N GLU A 112 7.38 16.32 -16.44
CA GLU A 112 7.58 17.77 -16.50
C GLU A 112 7.11 18.41 -15.19
N ASP A 113 7.58 19.61 -14.85
CA ASP A 113 7.22 20.33 -13.62
C ASP A 113 5.70 20.49 -13.46
N GLU A 114 5.00 20.65 -14.58
CA GLU A 114 3.55 20.83 -14.63
C GLU A 114 2.76 19.57 -14.27
N ASP A 115 3.41 18.39 -14.37
CA ASP A 115 2.76 17.09 -14.13
C ASP A 115 2.87 16.63 -12.68
N ILE A 116 3.71 17.28 -11.89
CA ILE A 116 3.97 16.89 -10.49
C ILE A 116 2.66 16.79 -9.71
N GLU A 117 2.51 15.72 -8.94
CA GLU A 117 1.32 15.41 -8.13
C GLU A 117 0.04 15.13 -8.93
N LYS A 118 0.04 15.22 -10.28
CA LYS A 118 -1.13 14.92 -11.11
C LYS A 118 -1.31 13.42 -11.32
N LEU A 119 -2.57 13.01 -11.40
CA LEU A 119 -2.95 11.63 -11.70
C LEU A 119 -2.50 11.24 -13.11
N SER A 120 -1.83 10.09 -13.26
CA SER A 120 -1.49 9.55 -14.57
C SER A 120 -2.70 8.89 -15.24
N LYS A 121 -2.66 8.76 -16.58
CA LYS A 121 -3.72 8.06 -17.33
C LYS A 121 -3.83 6.60 -16.90
N ILE A 122 -2.70 5.95 -16.63
CA ILE A 122 -2.68 4.57 -16.13
C ILE A 122 -3.31 4.53 -14.74
N GLY A 123 -3.01 5.50 -13.87
CA GLY A 123 -3.63 5.61 -12.55
C GLY A 123 -5.16 5.71 -12.63
N SER A 124 -5.71 6.52 -13.56
CA SER A 124 -7.17 6.59 -13.77
C SER A 124 -7.77 5.24 -14.18
N LEU A 125 -7.10 4.53 -15.10
CA LEU A 125 -7.56 3.21 -15.54
C LEU A 125 -7.49 2.15 -14.43
N GLU A 126 -6.44 2.18 -13.61
CA GLU A 126 -6.30 1.29 -12.45
C GLU A 126 -7.37 1.57 -11.39
N ALA A 127 -7.70 2.85 -11.14
CA ALA A 127 -8.77 3.23 -10.22
C ALA A 127 -10.14 2.77 -10.73
N MET A 128 -10.42 2.92 -12.03
CA MET A 128 -11.63 2.39 -12.67
C MET A 128 -11.69 0.87 -12.52
N LYS A 129 -10.59 0.17 -12.79
CA LYS A 129 -10.51 -1.28 -12.62
C LYS A 129 -10.80 -1.70 -11.18
N LEU A 130 -10.25 -0.99 -10.19
CA LEU A 130 -10.56 -1.25 -8.78
C LEU A 130 -12.06 -1.10 -8.49
N GLY A 131 -12.73 -0.11 -9.10
CA GLY A 131 -14.18 0.05 -9.03
C GLY A 131 -14.93 -1.16 -9.56
N VAL A 132 -14.54 -1.67 -10.73
CA VAL A 132 -15.10 -2.92 -11.31
C VAL A 132 -14.86 -4.11 -10.39
N ASP A 133 -13.63 -4.28 -9.87
CA ASP A 133 -13.28 -5.38 -8.98
C ASP A 133 -14.10 -5.37 -7.67
N VAL A 134 -14.40 -4.18 -7.14
CA VAL A 134 -15.26 -4.01 -5.94
C VAL A 134 -16.72 -4.32 -6.29
N TYR A 135 -17.21 -3.88 -7.45
CA TYR A 135 -18.55 -4.25 -7.91
C TYR A 135 -18.70 -5.78 -8.06
N GLU A 136 -17.75 -6.43 -8.73
CA GLU A 136 -17.78 -7.88 -8.93
C GLU A 136 -17.71 -8.65 -7.60
N ARG A 137 -16.98 -8.12 -6.63
CA ARG A 137 -16.89 -8.72 -5.29
C ARG A 137 -18.20 -8.65 -4.51
N TYR A 138 -18.99 -7.58 -4.69
CA TYR A 138 -20.19 -7.31 -3.92
C TYR A 138 -21.41 -7.06 -4.82
N GLN A 139 -21.64 -7.91 -5.83
CA GLN A 139 -22.73 -7.77 -6.81
C GLN A 139 -24.13 -7.64 -6.19
N HIS A 140 -24.31 -8.11 -4.96
CA HIS A 140 -25.57 -8.03 -4.22
C HIS A 140 -25.74 -6.73 -3.42
N PHE A 141 -24.70 -5.90 -3.31
CA PHE A 141 -24.81 -4.60 -2.66
C PHE A 141 -25.54 -3.60 -3.56
N LYS A 142 -26.27 -2.70 -2.91
CA LYS A 142 -26.79 -1.53 -3.61
C LYS A 142 -25.64 -0.60 -3.95
N GLN A 143 -25.74 0.08 -5.08
CA GLN A 143 -24.78 1.10 -5.44
C GLN A 143 -24.67 2.13 -4.31
N PRO A 144 -23.47 2.51 -3.87
CA PRO A 144 -23.30 3.48 -2.80
C PRO A 144 -23.82 4.85 -3.23
N LYS A 145 -24.52 5.54 -2.33
CA LYS A 145 -25.00 6.90 -2.57
C LYS A 145 -23.86 7.91 -2.50
N LYS A 146 -22.85 7.63 -1.70
CA LYS A 146 -21.70 8.51 -1.43
C LYS A 146 -20.39 7.73 -1.42
N VAL A 147 -19.37 8.36 -1.97
CA VAL A 147 -17.94 8.02 -1.82
C VAL A 147 -17.23 9.25 -1.30
N TRP A 148 -16.41 9.09 -0.27
CA TRP A 148 -15.69 10.20 0.36
C TRP A 148 -14.25 10.27 -0.16
N THR A 149 -13.72 11.46 -0.28
CA THR A 149 -12.33 11.67 -0.69
C THR A 149 -11.73 12.88 0.01
N SER A 150 -10.44 12.87 0.29
CA SER A 150 -9.74 14.11 0.62
C SER A 150 -9.78 15.07 -0.58
N SER A 151 -9.58 16.36 -0.33
CA SER A 151 -9.86 17.42 -1.33
C SER A 151 -8.73 17.67 -2.34
N ALA A 152 -7.62 16.92 -2.28
CA ALA A 152 -6.56 17.04 -3.27
C ALA A 152 -7.02 16.49 -4.63
N GLU A 153 -6.62 17.13 -5.73
CA GLU A 153 -7.03 16.78 -7.09
C GLU A 153 -6.84 15.29 -7.39
N ARG A 154 -5.63 14.73 -7.09
CA ARG A 154 -5.34 13.30 -7.33
C ARG A 154 -6.24 12.34 -6.57
N THR A 155 -6.70 12.69 -5.37
CA THR A 155 -7.62 11.84 -4.59
C THR A 155 -9.04 11.94 -5.14
N VAL A 156 -9.47 13.14 -5.56
CA VAL A 156 -10.78 13.38 -6.17
C VAL A 156 -10.89 12.64 -7.49
N LEU A 157 -9.93 12.80 -8.40
CA LEU A 157 -9.92 12.12 -9.71
C LEU A 157 -9.81 10.59 -9.57
N SER A 158 -9.11 10.10 -8.55
CA SER A 158 -9.08 8.66 -8.26
C SER A 158 -10.45 8.14 -7.81
N ALA A 159 -11.17 8.91 -6.98
CA ALA A 159 -12.51 8.56 -6.55
C ALA A 159 -13.52 8.62 -7.71
N GLU A 160 -13.39 9.61 -8.61
CA GLU A 160 -14.21 9.73 -9.83
C GLU A 160 -14.02 8.51 -10.73
N SER A 161 -12.77 8.18 -11.08
CA SER A 161 -12.45 7.00 -11.90
C SER A 161 -12.93 5.69 -11.25
N PHE A 162 -12.80 5.56 -9.94
CA PHE A 162 -13.34 4.40 -9.19
C PHE A 162 -14.86 4.31 -9.31
N VAL A 163 -15.58 5.43 -9.15
CA VAL A 163 -17.03 5.47 -9.26
C VAL A 163 -17.48 5.13 -10.67
N GLU A 164 -16.76 5.56 -11.72
CA GLU A 164 -17.02 5.16 -13.10
C GLU A 164 -16.94 3.63 -13.26
N GLY A 165 -15.94 2.97 -12.65
CA GLY A 165 -15.81 1.51 -12.65
C GLY A 165 -16.89 0.80 -11.85
N LEU A 166 -17.35 1.40 -10.75
CA LEU A 166 -18.38 0.86 -9.87
C LEU A 166 -19.79 0.98 -10.49
N ALA A 167 -20.02 2.03 -11.31
CA ALA A 167 -21.32 2.42 -11.85
C ALA A 167 -21.58 1.81 -13.22
N ILE A 168 -21.86 0.50 -13.28
CA ILE A 168 -22.15 -0.17 -14.58
C ILE A 168 -23.51 0.24 -15.18
N LYS A 169 -24.44 0.77 -14.39
CA LYS A 169 -25.82 1.03 -14.85
C LYS A 169 -26.42 2.38 -14.46
N GLU A 170 -25.96 3.06 -13.43
CA GLU A 170 -26.61 4.30 -12.95
C GLU A 170 -25.58 5.30 -12.38
N ASN A 171 -25.59 6.52 -12.90
CA ASN A 171 -24.82 7.65 -12.35
C ASN A 171 -25.60 8.28 -11.18
N GLY A 172 -25.40 7.82 -9.96
CA GLY A 172 -26.09 8.33 -8.77
C GLY A 172 -25.20 8.48 -7.54
N THR A 173 -23.94 8.06 -7.62
CA THR A 173 -22.99 8.15 -6.49
C THR A 173 -22.42 9.56 -6.39
N GLN A 174 -22.65 10.22 -5.26
CA GLN A 174 -22.07 11.52 -4.96
C GLN A 174 -20.64 11.36 -4.44
N ILE A 175 -19.70 12.15 -4.94
CA ILE A 175 -18.36 12.28 -4.39
C ILE A 175 -18.35 13.42 -3.37
N VAL A 176 -18.06 13.07 -2.11
CA VAL A 176 -18.01 14.01 -0.98
C VAL A 176 -16.56 14.36 -0.69
N GLN A 177 -16.16 15.58 -0.99
CA GLN A 177 -14.81 16.07 -0.74
C GLN A 177 -14.66 16.53 0.70
N ILE A 178 -13.69 15.98 1.41
CA ILE A 178 -13.33 16.32 2.80
C ILE A 178 -12.08 17.19 2.78
N GLY A 179 -12.20 18.39 3.34
CA GLY A 179 -11.11 19.35 3.40
C GLY A 179 -9.91 18.83 4.20
N GLU A 180 -8.71 19.19 3.75
CA GLU A 180 -7.44 18.80 4.38
C GLU A 180 -6.96 19.85 5.40
N TYR A 181 -7.87 20.31 6.26
CA TYR A 181 -7.61 21.39 7.19
C TYR A 181 -6.91 20.90 8.46
N LYS A 182 -5.83 21.57 8.85
CA LYS A 182 -5.06 21.25 10.06
C LYS A 182 -5.85 21.41 11.37
N LYS A 183 -6.99 22.14 11.36
CA LYS A 183 -7.76 22.46 12.56
C LYS A 183 -8.91 21.51 12.87
N THR A 184 -9.17 20.52 12.01
CA THR A 184 -10.27 19.57 12.20
C THR A 184 -9.91 18.41 13.15
N GLY A 185 -8.64 18.28 13.51
CA GLY A 185 -8.18 17.15 14.32
C GLY A 185 -8.33 15.83 13.55
N ALA A 186 -8.97 14.85 14.18
CA ALA A 186 -9.20 13.53 13.59
C ALA A 186 -10.31 13.51 12.53
N ASP A 187 -11.15 14.57 12.43
CA ASP A 187 -12.30 14.60 11.51
C ASP A 187 -11.88 14.96 10.07
N SER A 188 -11.03 14.12 9.51
CA SER A 188 -10.47 14.29 8.19
C SER A 188 -9.98 12.94 7.64
N LEU A 189 -9.83 12.86 6.31
CA LEU A 189 -9.11 11.76 5.65
C LEU A 189 -7.59 12.00 5.58
N THR A 190 -7.11 13.06 6.22
CA THR A 190 -5.68 13.40 6.35
C THR A 190 -5.33 13.83 7.79
N PRO A 191 -5.72 13.06 8.83
CA PRO A 191 -5.55 13.48 10.23
C PRO A 191 -4.08 13.72 10.61
N TYR A 192 -3.12 13.09 9.93
CA TYR A 192 -1.69 13.35 10.13
C TYR A 192 -1.31 14.82 9.88
N LYS A 193 -2.03 15.55 8.99
CA LYS A 193 -1.82 16.99 8.75
C LYS A 193 -2.25 17.83 9.94
N ALA A 194 -3.19 17.33 10.76
CA ALA A 194 -3.69 17.98 11.96
C ALA A 194 -2.93 17.58 13.25
N CYS A 195 -1.92 16.71 13.13
CA CYS A 195 -1.15 16.16 14.25
C CYS A 195 0.21 16.86 14.38
N PRO A 196 0.40 17.82 15.32
CA PRO A 196 1.68 18.51 15.49
C PRO A 196 2.86 17.59 15.82
N ALA A 197 2.61 16.46 16.49
CA ALA A 197 3.64 15.47 16.83
C ALA A 197 4.05 14.60 15.63
N TYR A 198 3.29 14.63 14.51
CA TYR A 198 3.66 13.95 13.28
C TYR A 198 4.69 14.75 12.48
N SER A 199 5.68 14.05 11.92
CA SER A 199 6.62 14.64 10.98
C SER A 199 6.87 13.69 9.80
N GLY A 200 6.61 14.18 8.59
CA GLY A 200 6.86 13.45 7.34
C GLY A 200 8.34 13.13 7.09
N SER A 201 9.27 13.85 7.74
CA SER A 201 10.71 13.59 7.63
C SER A 201 11.26 12.60 8.66
N ARG A 202 10.41 12.09 9.56
CA ARG A 202 10.84 11.08 10.54
C ARG A 202 11.30 9.82 9.79
N GLY A 203 12.48 9.30 10.13
CA GLY A 203 13.10 8.16 9.45
C GLY A 203 14.02 8.51 8.29
N SER A 204 13.97 9.73 7.74
CA SER A 204 14.82 10.12 6.61
C SER A 204 16.32 9.96 6.89
N LYS A 205 16.77 10.27 8.12
CA LYS A 205 18.17 10.11 8.51
C LYS A 205 18.60 8.64 8.45
N GLN A 206 17.81 7.73 8.99
CA GLN A 206 18.09 6.30 9.01
C GLN A 206 18.05 5.72 7.59
N SER A 207 17.04 6.08 6.82
CA SER A 207 16.91 5.71 5.42
C SER A 207 18.11 6.17 4.58
N MET A 208 18.55 7.44 4.73
CA MET A 208 19.74 7.95 4.03
C MET A 208 21.04 7.25 4.43
N VAL A 209 21.20 6.84 5.70
CA VAL A 209 22.36 6.05 6.12
C VAL A 209 22.42 4.73 5.36
N TYR A 210 21.29 4.03 5.27
CA TYR A 210 21.19 2.78 4.54
C TYR A 210 21.35 2.98 3.03
N GLN A 211 20.71 4.01 2.45
CA GLN A 211 20.81 4.38 1.04
C GLN A 211 22.29 4.55 0.61
N LYS A 212 23.05 5.34 1.33
CA LYS A 212 24.48 5.55 1.05
C LYS A 212 25.28 4.24 1.06
N LYS A 213 24.91 3.31 1.94
CA LYS A 213 25.59 2.05 2.08
C LYS A 213 25.33 1.13 0.90
N TYR A 214 24.06 0.89 0.54
CA TYR A 214 23.73 -0.05 -0.52
C TYR A 214 24.06 0.47 -1.92
N THR A 215 24.02 1.78 -2.12
CA THR A 215 24.34 2.39 -3.43
C THR A 215 25.83 2.44 -3.73
N ALA A 216 26.70 2.35 -2.71
CA ALA A 216 28.16 2.44 -2.91
C ALA A 216 28.73 1.40 -3.89
N PRO A 217 28.41 0.09 -3.82
CA PRO A 217 28.88 -0.88 -4.81
C PRO A 217 28.28 -0.63 -6.21
N ILE A 218 27.04 -0.15 -6.32
CA ILE A 218 26.39 0.22 -7.59
C ILE A 218 27.14 1.38 -8.24
N ILE A 219 27.44 2.42 -7.46
CA ILE A 219 28.23 3.59 -7.90
C ILE A 219 29.62 3.13 -8.40
N SER A 220 30.27 2.21 -7.69
CA SER A 220 31.58 1.69 -8.10
C SER A 220 31.48 0.96 -9.44
N ARG A 221 30.46 0.13 -9.63
CA ARG A 221 30.19 -0.58 -10.90
C ARG A 221 29.95 0.41 -12.04
N PHE A 222 29.02 1.34 -11.90
CA PHE A 222 28.69 2.32 -12.93
C PHE A 222 29.88 3.24 -13.26
N ARG A 223 30.69 3.62 -12.25
CA ARG A 223 31.92 4.40 -12.48
C ARG A 223 32.97 3.62 -13.27
N SER A 224 33.08 2.31 -13.11
CA SER A 224 33.98 1.50 -13.94
C SER A 224 33.53 1.41 -15.40
N GLU A 225 32.22 1.44 -15.64
CA GLU A 225 31.62 1.36 -16.97
C GLU A 225 31.60 2.74 -17.68
N VAL A 226 31.11 3.77 -17.00
CA VAL A 226 30.99 5.15 -17.52
C VAL A 226 31.65 6.13 -16.55
N PRO A 227 33.01 6.23 -16.54
CA PRO A 227 33.77 6.96 -15.53
C PRO A 227 33.60 8.48 -15.61
N ALA A 228 33.24 9.01 -16.78
CA ALA A 228 33.09 10.45 -16.98
C ALA A 228 31.76 11.01 -16.41
N PHE A 229 30.80 10.15 -16.08
CA PHE A 229 29.59 10.58 -15.38
C PHE A 229 29.82 10.50 -13.86
N ASN A 230 29.60 11.60 -13.16
CA ASN A 230 29.83 11.68 -11.71
C ASN A 230 28.68 11.06 -10.91
N TRP A 231 28.67 9.75 -10.79
CA TRP A 231 27.64 8.97 -10.10
C TRP A 231 27.55 9.28 -8.60
N THR A 232 26.33 9.49 -8.10
CA THR A 232 26.02 9.75 -6.68
C THR A 232 24.96 8.77 -6.16
N ALA A 233 24.80 8.69 -4.84
CA ALA A 233 23.73 7.88 -4.23
C ALA A 233 22.32 8.36 -4.63
N SER A 234 22.16 9.68 -4.81
CA SER A 234 20.89 10.25 -5.26
C SER A 234 20.58 9.87 -6.71
N ASP A 235 21.58 9.80 -7.60
CA ASP A 235 21.36 9.35 -8.98
C ASP A 235 20.85 7.90 -9.01
N ILE A 236 21.50 6.98 -8.26
CA ILE A 236 21.09 5.59 -8.19
C ILE A 236 19.66 5.46 -7.68
N TYR A 237 19.34 6.17 -6.60
CA TYR A 237 18.00 6.14 -6.00
C TYR A 237 16.95 6.73 -6.94
N GLY A 238 17.23 7.86 -7.60
CA GLY A 238 16.36 8.48 -8.59
C GLY A 238 16.11 7.57 -9.81
N MET A 239 17.15 6.88 -10.31
CA MET A 239 17.00 5.87 -11.37
C MET A 239 16.09 4.72 -10.95
N GLN A 240 16.21 4.25 -9.70
CA GLN A 240 15.31 3.22 -9.18
C GLN A 240 13.88 3.73 -9.02
N GLN A 241 13.67 4.99 -8.60
CA GLN A 241 12.34 5.62 -8.56
C GLN A 241 11.72 5.77 -9.95
N LEU A 242 12.52 6.10 -10.97
CA LEU A 242 12.06 6.20 -12.36
C LEU A 242 11.50 4.87 -12.89
N CYS A 243 11.96 3.71 -12.41
CA CYS A 243 11.32 2.44 -12.72
C CYS A 243 9.81 2.46 -12.40
N GLY A 244 9.43 2.86 -11.20
CA GLY A 244 8.03 2.92 -10.78
C GLY A 244 7.25 4.03 -11.49
N TYR A 245 7.76 5.27 -11.43
CA TYR A 245 7.04 6.42 -11.98
C TYR A 245 6.90 6.38 -13.50
N GLU A 246 7.97 6.05 -14.23
CA GLU A 246 7.87 5.96 -15.70
C GLU A 246 6.92 4.84 -16.14
N THR A 247 6.89 3.70 -15.42
CA THR A 247 5.96 2.61 -15.72
C THR A 247 4.49 3.05 -15.58
N VAL A 248 4.13 3.85 -14.59
CA VAL A 248 2.75 4.33 -14.43
C VAL A 248 2.40 5.49 -15.35
N ILE A 249 3.36 6.00 -16.14
CA ILE A 249 3.18 7.04 -17.15
C ILE A 249 3.12 6.46 -18.56
N ARG A 250 4.09 5.59 -18.90
CA ARG A 250 4.31 5.05 -20.26
C ARG A 250 3.94 3.57 -20.42
N GLY A 251 3.71 2.84 -19.32
CA GLY A 251 3.41 1.41 -19.32
C GLY A 251 4.62 0.53 -19.05
N ASP A 252 5.84 1.02 -19.32
CA ASP A 252 7.11 0.36 -19.04
C ASP A 252 8.22 1.37 -18.75
N SER A 253 9.36 0.89 -18.25
CA SER A 253 10.54 1.72 -18.03
C SER A 253 11.83 0.93 -18.22
N PRO A 254 12.82 1.47 -18.94
CA PRO A 254 14.14 0.85 -19.07
C PRO A 254 14.88 0.77 -17.73
N PHE A 255 14.53 1.64 -16.77
CA PHE A 255 15.10 1.60 -15.43
C PHE A 255 14.70 0.35 -14.63
N CYS A 256 13.66 -0.38 -15.03
CA CYS A 256 13.25 -1.63 -14.40
C CYS A 256 14.09 -2.85 -14.83
N SER A 257 15.05 -2.67 -15.72
CA SER A 257 15.88 -3.76 -16.21
C SER A 257 16.72 -4.42 -15.10
N LEU A 258 16.71 -5.76 -15.07
CA LEU A 258 17.56 -6.54 -14.16
C LEU A 258 19.04 -6.56 -14.57
N ASP A 259 19.36 -6.14 -15.80
CA ASP A 259 20.74 -5.90 -16.24
C ASP A 259 21.27 -4.59 -15.63
N LEU A 260 20.38 -3.63 -15.35
CA LEU A 260 20.73 -2.37 -14.70
C LEU A 260 20.89 -2.53 -13.19
N PHE A 261 19.87 -3.10 -12.55
CA PHE A 261 19.85 -3.38 -11.11
C PHE A 261 19.48 -4.83 -10.84
N SER A 262 20.33 -5.53 -10.11
CA SER A 262 20.09 -6.92 -9.72
C SER A 262 18.89 -7.05 -8.75
N PRO A 263 18.28 -8.24 -8.62
CA PRO A 263 17.23 -8.49 -7.64
C PRO A 263 17.59 -8.07 -6.20
N ASN A 264 18.86 -8.28 -5.80
CA ASN A 264 19.31 -7.87 -4.48
C ASN A 264 19.36 -6.35 -4.33
N GLU A 265 19.73 -5.60 -5.37
CA GLU A 265 19.76 -4.14 -5.35
C GLU A 265 18.33 -3.55 -5.28
N TRP A 266 17.34 -4.23 -5.87
CA TRP A 266 15.92 -3.89 -5.70
C TRP A 266 15.40 -4.15 -4.29
N LEU A 267 15.76 -5.27 -3.67
CA LEU A 267 15.41 -5.56 -2.28
C LEU A 267 16.03 -4.53 -1.30
N GLN A 268 17.20 -3.99 -1.62
CA GLN A 268 17.82 -2.94 -0.83
C GLN A 268 17.14 -1.57 -1.02
N PHE A 269 16.67 -1.27 -2.23
CA PHE A 269 15.82 -0.12 -2.49
C PHE A 269 14.50 -0.22 -1.67
N GLU A 270 13.79 -1.35 -1.74
CA GLU A 270 12.60 -1.61 -0.93
C GLU A 270 12.88 -1.37 0.55
N TYR A 271 13.96 -1.97 1.07
CA TYR A 271 14.29 -1.86 2.49
C TYR A 271 14.63 -0.43 2.93
N THR A 272 15.21 0.38 2.06
CA THR A 272 15.42 1.81 2.32
C THR A 272 14.10 2.53 2.61
N ASN A 273 13.08 2.20 1.84
CA ASN A 273 11.72 2.72 2.03
C ASN A 273 11.04 2.10 3.25
N ASP A 274 11.24 0.81 3.52
CA ASP A 274 10.73 0.15 4.73
C ASP A 274 11.22 0.85 6.00
N ILE A 275 12.52 1.18 6.07
CA ILE A 275 13.10 1.96 7.18
C ILE A 275 12.39 3.32 7.30
N MET A 276 12.28 4.07 6.21
CA MET A 276 11.66 5.38 6.22
C MET A 276 10.22 5.34 6.73
N TYR A 277 9.39 4.48 6.14
CA TYR A 277 7.97 4.40 6.49
C TYR A 277 7.71 3.75 7.83
N HIS A 278 8.57 2.85 8.29
CA HIS A 278 8.49 2.34 9.66
C HIS A 278 8.60 3.46 10.71
N HIS A 279 9.49 4.41 10.47
CA HIS A 279 9.68 5.56 11.36
C HIS A 279 8.69 6.70 11.11
N ASN A 280 8.15 6.84 9.90
CA ASN A 280 7.28 7.93 9.51
C ASN A 280 5.82 7.64 9.91
N THR A 281 5.26 6.55 9.41
CA THR A 281 3.85 6.16 9.56
C THR A 281 3.66 4.81 10.25
N GLY A 282 4.74 4.11 10.54
CA GLY A 282 4.74 2.79 11.14
C GLY A 282 4.92 2.80 12.65
N TYR A 283 5.34 1.66 13.18
CA TYR A 283 5.53 1.43 14.63
C TYR A 283 6.66 2.25 15.25
N GLY A 284 7.59 2.77 14.45
CA GLY A 284 8.64 3.70 14.90
C GLY A 284 8.15 5.14 15.13
N ASN A 285 6.89 5.44 14.81
CA ASN A 285 6.25 6.71 15.14
C ASN A 285 5.18 6.49 16.22
N PRO A 286 5.37 7.04 17.43
CA PRO A 286 4.47 6.78 18.57
C PRO A 286 3.03 7.23 18.34
N VAL A 287 2.80 8.21 17.45
CA VAL A 287 1.45 8.75 17.19
C VAL A 287 0.72 8.04 16.04
N SER A 288 1.36 7.09 15.35
CA SER A 288 0.74 6.43 14.18
C SER A 288 -0.59 5.77 14.52
N GLY A 289 -0.67 5.03 15.64
CA GLY A 289 -1.91 4.38 16.06
C GLY A 289 -3.06 5.38 16.29
N ALA A 290 -2.78 6.49 16.97
CA ALA A 290 -3.77 7.55 17.22
C ALA A 290 -4.21 8.26 15.92
N ILE A 291 -3.33 8.37 14.93
CA ILE A 291 -3.67 8.93 13.60
C ILE A 291 -4.59 7.98 12.82
N GLY A 292 -4.32 6.68 12.84
CA GLY A 292 -5.10 5.70 12.07
C GLY A 292 -6.42 5.27 12.73
N TYR A 293 -6.48 5.32 14.06
CA TYR A 293 -7.60 4.79 14.83
C TYR A 293 -8.96 5.45 14.54
N PRO A 294 -9.08 6.77 14.31
CA PRO A 294 -10.37 7.42 14.01
C PRO A 294 -11.09 6.77 12.83
N TRP A 295 -10.37 6.38 11.77
CA TRP A 295 -10.96 5.66 10.64
C TRP A 295 -11.41 4.24 11.02
N VAL A 296 -10.60 3.52 11.79
CA VAL A 296 -10.94 2.16 12.28
C VAL A 296 -12.24 2.21 13.09
N LYS A 297 -12.33 3.14 14.05
CA LYS A 297 -13.51 3.28 14.92
C LYS A 297 -14.76 3.66 14.12
N SER A 298 -14.65 4.67 13.28
CA SER A 298 -15.78 5.14 12.47
C SER A 298 -16.27 4.05 11.51
N SER A 299 -15.35 3.33 10.84
CA SER A 299 -15.69 2.19 9.99
C SER A 299 -16.39 1.08 10.78
N THR A 300 -15.91 0.74 11.98
CA THR A 300 -16.57 -0.23 12.85
C THR A 300 -17.99 0.19 13.20
N ASP A 301 -18.19 1.46 13.57
CA ASP A 301 -19.52 1.99 13.92
C ASP A 301 -20.50 1.91 12.74
N LEU A 302 -20.04 2.20 11.52
CA LEU A 302 -20.83 2.06 10.30
C LEU A 302 -21.24 0.60 10.04
N LEU A 303 -20.31 -0.32 10.22
CA LEU A 303 -20.55 -1.76 9.96
C LEU A 303 -21.48 -2.39 11.01
N THR A 304 -21.41 -1.95 12.27
CA THR A 304 -22.24 -2.46 13.38
C THR A 304 -23.60 -1.75 13.48
N SER A 305 -23.78 -0.60 12.83
CA SER A 305 -25.02 0.21 12.91
C SER A 305 -26.24 -0.58 12.41
N GLN A 306 -27.35 -0.50 13.13
CA GLN A 306 -28.64 -1.04 12.69
C GLN A 306 -29.26 -0.20 11.55
N ASN A 307 -28.90 1.09 11.46
CA ASN A 307 -29.46 2.07 10.52
C ASN A 307 -28.42 2.53 9.51
N ALA A 308 -27.64 1.61 8.91
CA ALA A 308 -26.66 1.96 7.91
C ALA A 308 -27.33 2.57 6.67
N SER A 309 -26.78 3.68 6.17
CA SER A 309 -27.34 4.40 5.02
C SER A 309 -26.99 3.75 3.68
N GLN A 310 -25.96 2.90 3.65
CA GLN A 310 -25.49 2.15 2.49
C GLN A 310 -24.73 0.87 2.91
N ASP A 311 -24.54 -0.05 1.96
CA ASP A 311 -23.89 -1.35 2.21
C ASP A 311 -22.36 -1.25 2.15
N ILE A 312 -21.83 -0.29 1.39
CA ILE A 312 -20.39 -0.07 1.22
C ILE A 312 -20.02 1.39 1.42
N TYR A 313 -18.98 1.64 2.20
CA TYR A 313 -18.40 2.95 2.49
C TYR A 313 -16.97 3.00 1.96
N VAL A 314 -16.70 3.88 0.99
CA VAL A 314 -15.37 4.00 0.38
C VAL A 314 -14.81 5.39 0.61
N SER A 315 -13.55 5.45 1.06
CA SER A 315 -12.86 6.72 1.33
C SER A 315 -11.49 6.75 0.67
N PHE A 316 -11.22 7.79 -0.12
CA PHE A 316 -9.94 8.01 -0.77
C PHE A 316 -9.07 8.99 0.03
N THR A 317 -7.79 8.62 0.17
CA THR A 317 -6.80 9.35 0.95
C THR A 317 -5.41 9.31 0.30
N HIS A 318 -4.42 9.82 1.01
CA HIS A 318 -3.01 9.78 0.63
C HIS A 318 -2.26 8.60 1.26
N ARG A 319 -0.98 8.43 0.88
CA ARG A 319 -0.11 7.31 1.29
C ARG A 319 0.14 7.22 2.80
N GLU A 320 -0.06 8.32 3.55
CA GLU A 320 0.28 8.39 4.97
C GLU A 320 -0.78 7.73 5.87
N LEU A 321 -2.06 7.78 5.49
CA LEU A 321 -3.14 7.28 6.37
C LEU A 321 -3.21 5.74 6.41
N PRO A 322 -3.17 4.98 5.30
CA PRO A 322 -3.30 3.53 5.34
C PRO A 322 -2.30 2.83 6.28
N PRO A 323 -0.97 3.13 6.26
CA PRO A 323 -0.04 2.49 7.21
C PRO A 323 -0.35 2.79 8.67
N THR A 324 -0.85 4.00 8.99
CA THR A 324 -1.23 4.34 10.37
C THR A 324 -2.47 3.56 10.82
N VAL A 325 -3.39 3.27 9.91
CA VAL A 325 -4.53 2.36 10.16
C VAL A 325 -4.04 0.95 10.43
N LEU A 326 -3.05 0.45 9.69
CA LEU A 326 -2.44 -0.86 9.94
C LEU A 326 -1.80 -0.92 11.35
N VAL A 327 -1.13 0.16 11.78
CA VAL A 327 -0.60 0.26 13.15
C VAL A 327 -1.71 0.23 14.19
N ALA A 328 -2.81 0.95 13.98
CA ALA A 328 -3.97 0.94 14.88
C ALA A 328 -4.58 -0.46 15.00
N LEU A 329 -4.62 -1.21 13.89
CA LEU A 329 -5.08 -2.61 13.85
C LEU A 329 -4.05 -3.62 14.39
N GLY A 330 -2.79 -3.21 14.62
CA GLY A 330 -1.73 -4.12 15.08
C GLY A 330 -1.12 -4.99 13.98
N LEU A 331 -1.36 -4.67 12.70
CA LEU A 331 -0.91 -5.46 11.54
C LEU A 331 0.52 -5.10 11.14
N PHE A 332 1.24 -6.05 10.55
CA PHE A 332 2.63 -5.91 10.08
C PHE A 332 3.61 -5.44 11.17
N ASN A 333 3.39 -5.84 12.41
CA ASN A 333 4.23 -5.46 13.55
C ASN A 333 5.44 -6.39 13.67
N ASN A 334 6.64 -5.88 13.44
CA ASN A 334 7.90 -6.64 13.57
C ASN A 334 8.07 -7.24 14.96
N THR A 335 7.70 -6.52 16.01
CA THR A 335 7.83 -6.96 17.42
C THR A 335 7.04 -8.23 17.69
N ALA A 336 5.83 -8.35 17.12
CA ALA A 336 4.99 -9.53 17.28
C ALA A 336 5.63 -10.82 16.72
N TYR A 337 6.55 -10.69 15.76
CA TYR A 337 7.23 -11.82 15.10
C TYR A 337 8.65 -12.02 15.59
N SER A 338 9.34 -10.96 16.02
CA SER A 338 10.75 -11.01 16.45
C SER A 338 10.93 -11.06 17.97
N ALA A 339 9.86 -10.85 18.76
CA ALA A 339 9.87 -10.68 20.21
C ALA A 339 10.85 -9.59 20.71
N SER A 340 11.11 -8.56 19.87
CA SER A 340 12.02 -7.47 20.17
C SER A 340 11.35 -6.12 19.96
N ASP A 341 11.35 -5.28 21.00
CA ASP A 341 10.89 -3.89 20.94
C ASP A 341 11.98 -2.93 20.45
N ASN A 342 13.20 -3.43 20.27
CA ASN A 342 14.31 -2.60 19.82
C ASN A 342 14.21 -2.35 18.31
N ILE A 343 13.91 -1.11 17.94
CA ILE A 343 13.77 -0.70 16.55
C ILE A 343 15.06 -0.89 15.73
N ASN A 344 16.24 -0.72 16.36
CA ASN A 344 17.51 -0.95 15.66
C ASN A 344 17.75 -2.45 15.40
N ALA A 345 17.12 -3.34 16.17
CA ALA A 345 17.15 -4.78 15.92
C ALA A 345 16.13 -5.21 14.87
N THR A 346 14.97 -4.53 14.81
CA THR A 346 13.89 -4.87 13.88
C THR A 346 14.05 -4.20 12.50
N MET A 347 14.61 -2.99 12.45
CA MET A 347 14.90 -2.22 11.23
C MET A 347 16.33 -1.67 11.24
N PRO A 348 17.36 -2.54 11.26
CA PRO A 348 18.76 -2.12 11.31
C PRO A 348 19.16 -1.35 10.04
N THR A 349 20.12 -0.42 10.18
CA THR A 349 20.67 0.37 9.05
C THR A 349 21.99 -0.21 8.50
N ASP A 350 22.38 -1.40 8.94
CA ASP A 350 23.61 -2.07 8.49
C ASP A 350 23.36 -3.30 7.62
N GLY A 351 22.14 -3.76 7.51
CA GLY A 351 21.73 -4.86 6.63
C GLY A 351 20.20 -5.02 6.60
N ILE A 352 19.69 -5.74 5.61
CA ILE A 352 18.28 -6.09 5.54
C ILE A 352 17.94 -7.06 6.67
N ASN A 353 16.90 -6.77 7.45
CA ASN A 353 16.29 -7.77 8.32
C ASN A 353 15.39 -8.70 7.50
N PRO A 354 15.76 -9.95 7.25
CA PRO A 354 14.98 -10.87 6.44
C PRO A 354 13.68 -11.33 7.13
N GLN A 355 13.58 -11.16 8.44
CA GLN A 355 12.41 -11.55 9.25
C GLN A 355 11.42 -10.39 9.45
N ARG A 356 11.69 -9.21 8.87
CA ARG A 356 10.75 -8.11 8.98
C ARG A 356 9.43 -8.45 8.31
N VAL A 357 8.33 -8.13 8.95
CA VAL A 357 6.99 -8.19 8.37
C VAL A 357 6.53 -6.82 7.86
N TRP A 358 7.13 -5.73 8.36
CA TRP A 358 6.95 -4.39 7.83
C TRP A 358 7.67 -4.28 6.48
N GLN A 359 6.97 -4.64 5.42
CA GLN A 359 7.41 -4.55 4.02
C GLN A 359 6.46 -3.61 3.30
N SER A 360 6.88 -2.37 3.12
CA SER A 360 6.03 -1.27 2.62
C SER A 360 5.45 -1.54 1.23
N SER A 361 6.14 -2.30 0.39
CA SER A 361 5.61 -2.70 -0.92
C SER A 361 4.31 -3.51 -0.83
N LYS A 362 4.06 -4.22 0.27
CA LYS A 362 2.85 -5.03 0.44
C LYS A 362 1.59 -4.22 0.73
N PHE A 363 1.74 -2.98 1.24
CA PHE A 363 0.61 -2.19 1.74
C PHE A 363 0.71 -0.67 1.48
N MET A 364 1.61 -0.25 0.58
CA MET A 364 1.77 1.18 0.26
C MET A 364 1.73 1.50 -1.23
N SER A 365 1.58 0.51 -2.12
CA SER A 365 1.42 0.76 -3.57
C SER A 365 0.34 1.81 -3.86
N PHE A 366 0.35 2.40 -5.03
CA PHE A 366 -0.81 3.17 -5.50
C PHE A 366 -2.08 2.32 -5.39
N LEU A 367 -3.23 2.93 -5.07
CA LEU A 367 -4.50 2.24 -4.82
C LEU A 367 -4.49 1.18 -3.71
N THR A 368 -3.41 1.12 -2.91
CA THR A 368 -3.46 0.28 -1.69
C THR A 368 -4.78 0.55 -0.97
N ASN A 369 -5.43 -0.53 -0.60
CA ASN A 369 -6.72 -0.46 0.08
C ASN A 369 -6.76 -1.36 1.30
N ILE A 370 -7.45 -0.87 2.33
CA ILE A 370 -7.78 -1.61 3.55
C ILE A 370 -9.30 -1.73 3.56
N ALA A 371 -9.81 -2.95 3.65
CA ALA A 371 -11.22 -3.19 3.78
C ALA A 371 -11.54 -3.87 5.11
N ILE A 372 -12.61 -3.44 5.77
CA ILE A 372 -13.24 -4.17 6.87
C ILE A 372 -14.57 -4.69 6.35
N GLU A 373 -14.76 -5.99 6.36
CA GLU A 373 -15.99 -6.66 5.94
C GLU A 373 -16.76 -7.17 7.15
N ARG A 374 -18.06 -6.91 7.18
CA ARG A 374 -19.02 -7.60 8.05
C ARG A 374 -19.64 -8.75 7.25
N MET A 375 -19.62 -9.95 7.80
CA MET A 375 -20.18 -11.14 7.20
C MET A 375 -21.26 -11.74 8.08
N GLU A 376 -22.24 -12.34 7.45
CA GLU A 376 -23.18 -13.26 8.07
C GLU A 376 -22.87 -14.66 7.55
N CYS A 377 -22.57 -15.60 8.47
CA CYS A 377 -22.19 -16.96 8.13
C CYS A 377 -23.20 -17.95 8.72
N ASP A 378 -23.54 -18.99 7.96
CA ASP A 378 -24.26 -20.13 8.48
C ASP A 378 -23.45 -20.79 9.60
N SER A 379 -24.11 -21.46 10.54
CA SER A 379 -23.45 -22.05 11.71
C SER A 379 -22.32 -23.00 11.31
N PHE A 380 -21.07 -22.57 11.56
CA PHE A 380 -19.89 -23.41 11.42
C PHE A 380 -19.69 -24.25 12.69
N GLY A 381 -19.91 -25.57 12.61
CA GLY A 381 -19.16 -26.63 13.28
C GLY A 381 -18.91 -26.61 14.80
N PHE A 382 -19.48 -25.69 15.56
CA PHE A 382 -19.49 -25.77 17.03
C PHE A 382 -20.85 -26.25 17.50
N GLN A 383 -20.82 -27.47 18.02
CA GLN A 383 -21.91 -28.27 18.55
C GLN A 383 -23.07 -27.46 19.13
N ASP A 384 -24.29 -27.86 18.72
CA ASP A 384 -25.58 -27.74 19.35
C ASP A 384 -26.64 -26.76 18.84
N ASN A 385 -26.43 -25.93 17.81
CA ASN A 385 -27.53 -25.18 17.22
C ASN A 385 -27.39 -25.02 15.69
N ALA A 386 -27.87 -25.96 14.93
CA ALA A 386 -27.78 -26.06 13.48
C ALA A 386 -28.52 -24.96 12.67
N ASN A 387 -29.03 -23.88 13.30
CA ASN A 387 -29.81 -22.82 12.66
C ASN A 387 -29.46 -21.40 13.14
N GLN A 388 -28.31 -21.17 13.75
CA GLN A 388 -27.89 -19.80 14.11
C GLN A 388 -26.87 -19.27 13.12
N THR A 389 -27.25 -18.23 12.36
CA THR A 389 -26.31 -17.41 11.61
C THR A 389 -25.46 -16.60 12.58
N GLY A 390 -24.12 -16.65 12.43
CA GLY A 390 -23.20 -15.84 13.19
C GLY A 390 -22.78 -14.57 12.43
N GLU A 391 -22.54 -13.47 13.15
CA GLU A 391 -21.98 -12.24 12.61
C GLU A 391 -20.46 -12.23 12.83
N TYR A 392 -19.71 -11.99 11.76
CA TYR A 392 -18.25 -12.03 11.75
C TYR A 392 -17.67 -10.81 11.05
N TYR A 393 -16.42 -10.46 11.42
CA TYR A 393 -15.67 -9.34 10.86
C TYR A 393 -14.30 -9.80 10.41
N ARG A 394 -13.84 -9.34 9.26
CA ARG A 394 -12.46 -9.56 8.81
C ARG A 394 -11.87 -8.30 8.18
N VAL A 395 -10.55 -8.21 8.22
CA VAL A 395 -9.78 -7.14 7.60
C VAL A 395 -9.03 -7.70 6.40
N LEU A 396 -9.08 -6.96 5.28
CA LEU A 396 -8.30 -7.26 4.09
C LEU A 396 -7.36 -6.09 3.79
N VAL A 397 -6.16 -6.40 3.32
CA VAL A 397 -5.21 -5.44 2.74
C VAL A 397 -4.94 -5.87 1.31
N ASN A 398 -5.23 -5.01 0.35
CA ASN A 398 -5.10 -5.33 -1.08
C ASN A 398 -5.75 -6.69 -1.41
N LYS A 399 -6.98 -6.88 -0.99
CA LYS A 399 -7.80 -8.10 -1.08
C LYS A 399 -7.33 -9.30 -0.23
N ASN A 400 -6.13 -9.26 0.37
CA ASN A 400 -5.65 -10.37 1.19
C ASN A 400 -6.19 -10.29 2.63
N PRO A 401 -6.87 -11.33 3.14
CA PRO A 401 -7.30 -11.39 4.53
C PRO A 401 -6.11 -11.31 5.49
N GLN A 402 -6.30 -10.56 6.58
CA GLN A 402 -5.28 -10.34 7.60
C GLN A 402 -5.73 -10.94 8.93
N LEU A 403 -4.81 -11.64 9.58
CA LEU A 403 -5.04 -12.16 10.92
C LEU A 403 -4.95 -11.03 11.95
N LEU A 404 -6.05 -10.74 12.63
CA LEU A 404 -6.03 -9.86 13.79
C LEU A 404 -5.61 -10.69 15.01
N GLN A 405 -4.54 -10.28 15.69
CA GLN A 405 -4.10 -10.98 16.90
C GLN A 405 -5.21 -10.96 17.95
N GLU A 406 -5.41 -12.10 18.63
CA GLU A 406 -6.43 -12.29 19.66
C GLU A 406 -7.89 -12.23 19.15
N CYS A 407 -8.09 -12.21 17.83
CA CYS A 407 -9.39 -12.12 17.20
C CYS A 407 -9.45 -13.09 15.99
N THR A 408 -9.53 -14.41 16.25
CA THR A 408 -9.36 -15.46 15.23
C THR A 408 -10.36 -16.61 15.38
N ASP A 409 -11.47 -16.34 16.03
CA ASP A 409 -12.48 -17.33 16.40
C ASP A 409 -13.57 -17.54 15.33
N GLY A 410 -13.42 -16.88 14.17
CA GLY A 410 -14.33 -17.00 13.03
C GLY A 410 -13.71 -17.69 11.80
N PRO A 411 -14.52 -18.01 10.79
CA PRO A 411 -14.06 -18.63 9.55
C PRO A 411 -13.20 -17.67 8.71
N GLY A 412 -12.15 -18.19 8.04
CA GLY A 412 -11.36 -17.43 7.05
C GLY A 412 -10.67 -16.21 7.60
N MET A 413 -9.98 -16.30 8.73
CA MET A 413 -9.28 -15.20 9.43
C MET A 413 -10.22 -14.10 9.92
N SER A 414 -11.47 -14.43 10.22
CA SER A 414 -12.42 -13.48 10.79
C SER A 414 -12.54 -13.63 12.30
N CYS A 415 -13.18 -12.65 12.90
CA CYS A 415 -13.55 -12.58 14.30
C CYS A 415 -15.07 -12.69 14.46
N SER A 416 -15.56 -13.39 15.46
CA SER A 416 -16.95 -13.24 15.89
C SER A 416 -17.23 -11.80 16.30
N ARG A 417 -18.49 -11.39 16.31
CA ARG A 417 -18.92 -10.06 16.74
C ARG A 417 -18.34 -9.66 18.10
N ASP A 418 -18.44 -10.58 19.07
CA ASP A 418 -18.02 -10.30 20.45
C ASP A 418 -16.49 -10.17 20.55
N ALA A 419 -15.75 -11.04 19.86
CA ALA A 419 -14.28 -10.95 19.79
C ALA A 419 -13.82 -9.69 19.06
N PHE A 420 -14.49 -9.30 17.97
CA PHE A 420 -14.19 -8.06 17.25
C PHE A 420 -14.49 -6.82 18.10
N GLN A 421 -15.62 -6.80 18.81
CA GLN A 421 -15.93 -5.69 19.71
C GLN A 421 -14.88 -5.54 20.82
N LYS A 422 -14.50 -6.65 21.46
CA LYS A 422 -13.42 -6.64 22.46
C LYS A 422 -12.11 -6.10 21.89
N PHE A 423 -11.72 -6.56 20.68
CA PHE A 423 -10.54 -6.08 19.98
C PHE A 423 -10.59 -4.55 19.76
N ILE A 424 -11.74 -4.03 19.29
CA ILE A 424 -11.92 -2.59 19.07
C ILE A 424 -11.91 -1.82 20.40
N ASP A 425 -12.48 -2.34 21.47
CA ASP A 425 -12.47 -1.72 22.79
C ASP A 425 -11.03 -1.56 23.34
N GLU A 426 -10.17 -2.55 23.13
CA GLU A 426 -8.74 -2.48 23.47
C GLU A 426 -8.00 -1.40 22.65
N LYS A 427 -8.30 -1.30 21.36
CA LYS A 427 -7.75 -0.22 20.51
C LYS A 427 -8.28 1.15 20.92
N THR A 428 -9.55 1.24 21.35
CA THR A 428 -10.16 2.44 21.90
C THR A 428 -9.40 2.94 23.14
N GLN A 429 -9.13 2.05 24.08
CA GLN A 429 -8.38 2.40 25.29
C GLN A 429 -6.99 2.96 24.98
N ARG A 430 -6.36 2.45 23.91
CA ARG A 430 -5.00 2.81 23.54
C ARG A 430 -4.89 4.06 22.67
N PHE A 431 -5.82 4.30 21.74
CA PHE A 431 -5.64 5.24 20.64
C PHE A 431 -6.74 6.30 20.50
N SER A 432 -7.77 6.32 21.35
CA SER A 432 -8.92 7.20 21.15
C SER A 432 -8.66 8.68 21.41
N ASN A 433 -7.55 9.02 22.06
CA ASN A 433 -7.25 10.41 22.41
C ASN A 433 -6.30 11.07 21.42
N PHE A 434 -6.77 11.23 20.18
CA PHE A 434 -5.99 11.84 19.09
C PHE A 434 -5.40 13.20 19.48
N SER A 435 -6.20 14.06 20.11
CA SER A 435 -5.78 15.43 20.44
C SER A 435 -4.63 15.46 21.44
N GLU A 436 -4.64 14.60 22.45
CA GLU A 436 -3.57 14.49 23.44
C GLU A 436 -2.31 13.89 22.84
N GLU A 437 -2.42 12.74 22.15
CA GLU A 437 -1.30 12.05 21.54
C GLU A 437 -0.59 12.91 20.48
N CYS A 438 -1.37 13.66 19.71
CA CYS A 438 -0.86 14.56 18.69
C CYS A 438 -0.41 15.93 19.20
N GLY A 439 -0.67 16.28 20.48
CA GLY A 439 -0.36 17.60 21.03
C GLY A 439 -1.18 18.72 20.40
N VAL A 440 -2.46 18.44 20.08
CA VAL A 440 -3.35 19.42 19.42
C VAL A 440 -3.88 20.42 20.43
N THR A 441 -3.77 21.71 20.09
CA THR A 441 -4.21 22.82 20.95
C THR A 441 -5.39 23.60 20.39
N TYR A 442 -5.98 23.18 19.27
CA TYR A 442 -7.09 23.87 18.62
C TYR A 442 -8.40 23.57 19.34
N SER A 443 -9.17 24.62 19.67
CA SER A 443 -10.43 24.51 20.41
C SER A 443 -11.52 23.70 19.70
N ASN A 444 -11.46 23.60 18.37
CA ASN A 444 -12.43 22.89 17.53
C ASN A 444 -11.92 21.51 17.06
N SER A 445 -10.81 21.02 17.60
CA SER A 445 -10.29 19.70 17.27
C SER A 445 -11.18 18.61 17.86
N THR A 446 -11.39 17.54 17.10
CA THR A 446 -12.13 16.35 17.54
C THR A 446 -11.22 15.12 17.51
N ASN A 447 -11.51 14.16 18.37
CA ASN A 447 -10.88 12.85 18.41
C ASN A 447 -11.57 11.83 17.50
N ALA A 448 -12.72 12.17 16.92
CA ALA A 448 -13.54 11.27 16.13
C ALA A 448 -13.60 11.69 14.67
N LEU A 449 -13.73 10.71 13.78
CA LEU A 449 -14.04 10.90 12.37
C LEU A 449 -15.56 10.83 12.17
N THR A 450 -16.17 11.96 11.81
CA THR A 450 -17.64 12.10 11.71
C THR A 450 -18.14 12.38 10.30
N ILE A 451 -17.26 12.39 9.30
CA ILE A 451 -17.56 12.71 7.90
C ILE A 451 -18.71 11.91 7.29
N TYR A 452 -18.96 10.70 7.79
CA TYR A 452 -20.02 9.83 7.31
C TYR A 452 -21.42 10.18 7.84
N ASN A 453 -21.50 11.03 8.87
CA ASN A 453 -22.76 11.42 9.52
C ASN A 453 -23.49 12.56 8.79
N SER A 454 -22.83 13.24 7.85
CA SER A 454 -23.49 14.28 7.06
C SER A 454 -24.45 13.66 6.06
N SER A 455 -25.73 13.97 6.22
CA SER A 455 -26.88 13.57 5.37
C SER A 455 -26.72 14.01 3.91
#